data_909c9f7ce66b3f0d1f91016fcd92b7dc
#
_entry.id   909c9f7ce66b3f0d1f91016fcd92b7dc
#
_cell.length_a   1.000
_cell.length_b   1.000
_cell.length_c   1.000
_cell.angle_alpha   90.00
_cell.angle_beta   90.00
_cell.angle_gamma   90.00
#
_symmetry.space_group_name_H-M   'P 1'
#
loop_
_entity.id
_entity.type
_entity.pdbx_description
1 polymer ?
#
loop_
_entity_poly.entity_id
_entity_poly.type
_entity_poly.pdbx_seq_one_letter_code
_entity_poly.pdbx_strand_id
1 'polypeptide(L)'
;MKPTLYFLRSSEQKIVTDMLVYAMRLNDVDKTLADIPALSIYEQFYGFTSKDLGLYALVDNQLAGAVWIRRLNTDHGSNAYIDDSTPVLNIAVIPEFRGQGIGSMMIQQLFIEAGALYDNISVALVLDSPAIRFYERHGFVTYDIGSKKYSFVDGSDTITMVKKLEKAEVKRPTDGYDPRRWMD
;
A
#
# COMPACT_ATOMS: atom_id res chain seq x y z
N MET A 1 1.99 2.85 -23.62
CA MET A 1 3.17 3.59 -23.16
C MET A 1 3.58 3.09 -21.77
N LYS A 2 4.86 3.16 -21.48
CA LYS A 2 5.42 2.62 -20.22
C LYS A 2 5.14 3.59 -19.07
N PRO A 3 4.54 3.15 -17.95
CA PRO A 3 4.36 3.99 -16.77
C PRO A 3 5.72 4.37 -16.15
N THR A 4 5.76 5.55 -15.54
CA THR A 4 6.90 6.00 -14.73
C THR A 4 6.49 6.03 -13.27
N LEU A 5 7.31 5.44 -12.38
CA LEU A 5 7.05 5.42 -10.95
C LEU A 5 7.82 6.50 -10.22
N TYR A 6 7.19 7.09 -9.23
CA TYR A 6 7.76 8.12 -8.35
C TYR A 6 7.43 7.79 -6.90
N PHE A 7 8.29 8.20 -5.97
CA PHE A 7 7.99 8.11 -4.55
C PHE A 7 6.89 9.09 -4.15
N LEU A 8 5.92 8.60 -3.36
CA LEU A 8 4.95 9.45 -2.68
C LEU A 8 5.61 10.12 -1.48
N ARG A 9 5.68 11.44 -1.51
CA ARG A 9 6.20 12.28 -0.42
C ARG A 9 5.05 12.98 0.30
N SER A 10 5.35 13.65 1.40
CA SER A 10 4.34 14.45 2.13
C SER A 10 3.71 15.55 1.29
N SER A 11 4.45 16.08 0.30
CA SER A 11 3.94 17.07 -0.65
C SER A 11 2.86 16.52 -1.59
N GLU A 12 2.78 15.20 -1.77
CA GLU A 12 1.78 14.52 -2.60
C GLU A 12 0.61 13.95 -1.78
N GLN A 13 0.32 14.48 -0.60
CA GLN A 13 -0.81 14.08 0.24
C GLN A 13 -2.13 14.00 -0.54
N LYS A 14 -2.36 14.93 -1.47
CA LYS A 14 -3.57 14.95 -2.29
C LYS A 14 -3.70 13.70 -3.15
N ILE A 15 -2.60 13.15 -3.68
CA ILE A 15 -2.62 11.90 -4.44
C ILE A 15 -3.12 10.75 -3.56
N VAL A 16 -2.63 10.65 -2.33
CA VAL A 16 -3.06 9.62 -1.38
C VAL A 16 -4.56 9.73 -1.08
N THR A 17 -5.04 10.93 -0.80
CA THR A 17 -6.45 11.20 -0.52
C THR A 17 -7.33 10.84 -1.73
N ASP A 18 -6.98 11.30 -2.92
CA ASP A 18 -7.74 11.04 -4.13
C ASP A 18 -7.75 9.54 -4.50
N MET A 19 -6.61 8.87 -4.34
CA MET A 19 -6.49 7.45 -4.66
C MET A 19 -7.15 6.54 -3.64
N LEU A 20 -7.30 6.97 -2.40
CA LEU A 20 -8.03 6.20 -1.38
C LEU A 20 -9.50 5.99 -1.78
N VAL A 21 -10.11 6.96 -2.45
CA VAL A 21 -11.48 6.82 -2.99
C VAL A 21 -11.59 5.61 -3.91
N TYR A 22 -10.62 5.42 -4.79
CA TYR A 22 -10.57 4.26 -5.70
C TYR A 22 -10.19 2.97 -4.97
N ALA A 23 -9.23 3.03 -4.04
CA ALA A 23 -8.81 1.86 -3.26
C ALA A 23 -9.96 1.28 -2.43
N MET A 24 -10.82 2.14 -1.90
CA MET A 24 -11.99 1.75 -1.10
C MET A 24 -13.26 1.59 -1.95
N ARG A 25 -13.18 1.80 -3.25
CA ARG A 25 -14.28 1.66 -4.21
C ARG A 25 -15.50 2.51 -3.84
N LEU A 26 -15.25 3.71 -3.32
CA LEU A 26 -16.32 4.61 -2.84
C LEU A 26 -17.22 5.08 -3.99
N ASN A 27 -16.67 5.24 -5.19
CA ASN A 27 -17.46 5.60 -6.38
C ASN A 27 -18.50 4.54 -6.75
N ASP A 28 -18.23 3.26 -6.43
CA ASP A 28 -19.15 2.15 -6.73
C ASP A 28 -20.39 2.18 -5.81
N VAL A 29 -20.29 2.82 -4.65
CA VAL A 29 -21.38 2.92 -3.66
C VAL A 29 -21.86 4.36 -3.48
N ASP A 30 -21.43 5.28 -4.33
CA ASP A 30 -21.80 6.71 -4.31
C ASP A 30 -21.56 7.37 -2.94
N LYS A 31 -20.39 7.10 -2.36
CA LYS A 31 -19.93 7.67 -1.08
C LYS A 31 -18.66 8.48 -1.26
N THR A 32 -18.41 9.38 -0.32
CA THR A 32 -17.19 10.18 -0.21
C THR A 32 -16.41 9.81 1.04
N LEU A 33 -15.15 10.27 1.15
CA LEU A 33 -14.36 10.09 2.37
C LEU A 33 -15.00 10.77 3.58
N ALA A 34 -15.70 11.89 3.37
CA ALA A 34 -16.42 12.59 4.45
C ALA A 34 -17.57 11.75 5.03
N ASP A 35 -18.16 10.87 4.24
CA ASP A 35 -19.22 9.95 4.69
C ASP A 35 -18.71 8.85 5.60
N ILE A 36 -17.39 8.53 5.54
CA ILE A 36 -16.76 7.45 6.29
C ILE A 36 -15.49 7.97 6.98
N PRO A 37 -15.62 8.75 8.08
CA PRO A 37 -14.45 9.35 8.76
C PRO A 37 -13.39 8.34 9.22
N ALA A 38 -13.77 7.09 9.47
CA ALA A 38 -12.86 6.02 9.88
C ALA A 38 -11.76 5.74 8.84
N LEU A 39 -11.99 6.05 7.56
CA LEU A 39 -11.00 5.86 6.49
C LEU A 39 -9.84 6.86 6.55
N SER A 40 -9.95 7.92 7.33
CA SER A 40 -8.88 8.93 7.46
C SER A 40 -7.55 8.36 7.94
N ILE A 41 -7.56 7.25 8.67
CA ILE A 41 -6.35 6.57 9.13
C ILE A 41 -5.41 6.15 8.00
N TYR A 42 -5.94 5.91 6.80
CA TYR A 42 -5.16 5.46 5.65
C TYR A 42 -4.51 6.59 4.86
N GLU A 43 -4.94 7.84 5.04
CA GLU A 43 -4.48 8.96 4.23
C GLU A 43 -4.00 10.18 5.02
N GLN A 44 -4.56 10.42 6.20
CA GLN A 44 -4.32 11.64 6.96
C GLN A 44 -2.85 11.73 7.41
N PHE A 45 -2.24 12.89 7.19
CA PHE A 45 -0.84 13.15 7.53
C PHE A 45 0.17 12.20 6.88
N TYR A 46 -0.16 11.66 5.71
CA TYR A 46 0.78 10.81 4.99
C TYR A 46 2.11 11.53 4.73
N GLY A 47 3.21 10.80 4.97
CA GLY A 47 4.56 11.29 4.71
C GLY A 47 5.18 12.11 5.83
N PHE A 48 4.44 12.43 6.89
CA PHE A 48 4.97 13.16 8.06
C PHE A 48 5.85 12.30 8.96
N THR A 49 5.84 11.00 8.77
CA THR A 49 6.77 10.07 9.41
C THR A 49 7.57 9.31 8.35
N SER A 50 8.84 8.98 8.67
CA SER A 50 9.69 8.16 7.80
C SER A 50 9.22 6.71 7.66
N LYS A 51 8.15 6.34 8.36
CA LYS A 51 7.54 5.00 8.35
C LYS A 51 6.48 4.84 7.26
N ASP A 52 5.96 5.94 6.73
CA ASP A 52 5.09 5.94 5.56
C ASP A 52 5.94 5.77 4.30
N LEU A 53 5.52 4.89 3.41
CA LEU A 53 6.19 4.61 2.17
C LEU A 53 5.16 4.37 1.07
N GLY A 54 5.38 4.95 -0.09
CA GLY A 54 4.50 4.74 -1.23
C GLY A 54 5.09 5.19 -2.55
N LEU A 55 4.41 4.78 -3.60
CA LEU A 55 4.73 5.10 -4.98
C LEU A 55 3.47 5.54 -5.73
N TYR A 56 3.64 6.37 -6.73
CA TYR A 56 2.59 6.65 -7.69
C TYR A 56 3.10 6.48 -9.11
N ALA A 57 2.19 6.20 -10.02
CA ALA A 57 2.49 5.96 -11.43
C ALA A 57 1.91 7.07 -12.30
N LEU A 58 2.72 7.57 -13.21
CA LEU A 58 2.28 8.46 -14.29
C LEU A 58 2.34 7.72 -15.63
N VAL A 59 1.31 7.92 -16.44
CA VAL A 59 1.28 7.55 -17.85
C VAL A 59 0.99 8.82 -18.64
N ASP A 60 1.90 9.23 -19.53
CA ASP A 60 1.78 10.48 -20.29
C ASP A 60 1.53 11.71 -19.40
N ASN A 61 2.23 11.81 -18.28
CA ASN A 61 2.08 12.85 -17.27
C ASN A 61 0.70 12.88 -16.58
N GLN A 62 -0.10 11.83 -16.74
CA GLN A 62 -1.38 11.67 -16.05
C GLN A 62 -1.23 10.67 -14.92
N LEU A 63 -1.83 10.98 -13.77
CA LEU A 63 -1.88 10.04 -12.63
C LEU A 63 -2.67 8.79 -13.02
N ALA A 64 -2.01 7.64 -12.93
CA ALA A 64 -2.61 6.35 -13.28
C ALA A 64 -2.94 5.50 -12.06
N GLY A 65 -2.18 5.65 -10.98
CA GLY A 65 -2.38 4.87 -9.78
C GLY A 65 -1.42 5.24 -8.66
N ALA A 66 -1.66 4.67 -7.49
CA ALA A 66 -0.78 4.79 -6.34
C ALA A 66 -0.87 3.55 -5.45
N VAL A 67 0.22 3.29 -4.74
CA VAL A 67 0.32 2.25 -3.71
C VAL A 67 1.08 2.82 -2.54
N TRP A 68 0.59 2.58 -1.32
CA TRP A 68 1.28 3.04 -0.11
C TRP A 68 1.04 2.12 1.06
N ILE A 69 1.95 2.18 2.03
CA ILE A 69 1.88 1.46 3.28
C ILE A 69 2.04 2.41 4.45
N ARG A 70 1.33 2.14 5.54
CA ARG A 70 1.40 2.88 6.80
C ARG A 70 1.37 1.93 7.97
N ARG A 71 2.16 2.22 8.99
CA ARG A 71 2.02 1.56 10.28
C ARG A 71 0.80 2.11 11.00
N LEU A 72 -0.04 1.20 11.46
CA LEU A 72 -1.20 1.51 12.29
C LEU A 72 -1.01 0.90 13.67
N ASN A 73 -1.92 1.22 14.60
CA ASN A 73 -1.98 0.62 15.93
C ASN A 73 -3.40 0.11 16.21
N THR A 74 -3.61 -0.53 17.36
CA THR A 74 -4.90 -1.09 17.75
C THR A 74 -6.01 -0.06 17.84
N ASP A 75 -5.70 1.19 18.20
CA ASP A 75 -6.68 2.25 18.38
C ASP A 75 -7.30 2.73 17.06
N HIS A 76 -6.62 2.50 15.94
CA HIS A 76 -7.15 2.81 14.62
C HIS A 76 -8.30 1.89 14.18
N GLY A 77 -8.40 0.68 14.74
CA GLY A 77 -9.49 -0.25 14.43
C GLY A 77 -9.49 -0.80 13.01
N SER A 78 -8.37 -0.76 12.30
CA SER A 78 -8.26 -1.28 10.93
C SER A 78 -8.45 -2.79 10.88
N ASN A 79 -9.27 -3.25 9.93
CA ASN A 79 -9.46 -4.67 9.66
C ASN A 79 -8.21 -5.35 9.05
N ALA A 80 -7.26 -4.58 8.55
CA ALA A 80 -5.99 -5.08 8.03
C ALA A 80 -4.88 -5.13 9.08
N TYR A 81 -5.10 -4.57 10.26
CA TYR A 81 -4.09 -4.53 11.32
C TYR A 81 -3.77 -5.94 11.85
N ILE A 82 -2.49 -6.27 11.91
CA ILE A 82 -1.96 -7.52 12.47
C ILE A 82 -1.17 -7.22 13.74
N ASP A 83 -0.17 -6.36 13.63
CA ASP A 83 0.68 -5.90 14.73
C ASP A 83 1.29 -4.52 14.40
N ASP A 84 1.95 -3.92 15.38
CA ASP A 84 2.52 -2.56 15.25
C ASP A 84 3.70 -2.48 14.28
N SER A 85 4.30 -3.60 13.89
CA SER A 85 5.45 -3.65 12.99
C SER A 85 5.10 -4.01 11.54
N THR A 86 3.86 -4.41 11.29
CA THR A 86 3.37 -4.79 9.95
C THR A 86 2.53 -3.65 9.37
N PRO A 87 3.06 -2.89 8.40
CA PRO A 87 2.29 -1.82 7.79
C PRO A 87 1.13 -2.35 6.96
N VAL A 88 0.08 -1.54 6.87
CA VAL A 88 -1.12 -1.82 6.07
C VAL A 88 -0.99 -1.19 4.70
N LEU A 89 -1.33 -1.95 3.67
CA LEU A 89 -1.24 -1.54 2.27
C LEU A 89 -2.59 -1.07 1.73
N ASN A 90 -2.52 0.01 0.95
CA ASN A 90 -3.58 0.45 0.04
C ASN A 90 -3.01 0.59 -1.37
N ILE A 91 -3.78 0.19 -2.37
CA ILE A 91 -3.40 0.32 -3.78
C ILE A 91 -4.64 0.65 -4.62
N ALA A 92 -4.45 1.50 -5.61
CA ALA A 92 -5.49 1.77 -6.60
C ALA A 92 -4.89 2.10 -7.95
N VAL A 93 -5.59 1.69 -9.00
CA VAL A 93 -5.35 2.12 -10.38
C VAL A 93 -6.61 2.82 -10.86
N ILE A 94 -6.46 4.00 -11.43
CA ILE A 94 -7.58 4.76 -12.00
C ILE A 94 -8.23 3.92 -13.11
N PRO A 95 -9.56 3.87 -13.20
CA PRO A 95 -10.26 2.94 -14.08
C PRO A 95 -9.77 2.92 -15.53
N GLU A 96 -9.47 4.10 -16.10
CA GLU A 96 -9.00 4.24 -17.48
C GLU A 96 -7.65 3.57 -17.76
N PHE A 97 -6.86 3.32 -16.71
CA PHE A 97 -5.53 2.72 -16.79
C PHE A 97 -5.49 1.27 -16.31
N ARG A 98 -6.62 0.68 -15.97
CA ARG A 98 -6.70 -0.73 -15.51
C ARG A 98 -6.41 -1.71 -16.64
N GLY A 99 -5.98 -2.92 -16.29
CA GLY A 99 -5.69 -3.97 -17.24
C GLY A 99 -4.39 -3.81 -18.03
N GLN A 100 -3.50 -2.91 -17.62
CA GLN A 100 -2.23 -2.60 -18.30
C GLN A 100 -0.98 -2.99 -17.48
N GLY A 101 -1.17 -3.71 -16.36
CA GLY A 101 -0.07 -4.17 -15.51
C GLY A 101 0.49 -3.12 -14.56
N ILE A 102 -0.13 -1.96 -14.44
CA ILE A 102 0.36 -0.84 -13.60
C ILE A 102 0.32 -1.22 -12.11
N GLY A 103 -0.75 -1.86 -11.66
CA GLY A 103 -0.85 -2.34 -10.28
C GLY A 103 0.27 -3.32 -9.91
N SER A 104 0.55 -4.27 -10.79
CA SER A 104 1.65 -5.24 -10.61
C SER A 104 3.01 -4.54 -10.57
N MET A 105 3.25 -3.58 -11.44
CA MET A 105 4.50 -2.82 -11.46
C MET A 105 4.68 -2.04 -10.16
N MET A 106 3.65 -1.35 -9.69
CA MET A 106 3.72 -0.57 -8.46
C MET A 106 3.96 -1.44 -7.23
N ILE A 107 3.22 -2.55 -7.08
CA ILE A 107 3.32 -3.40 -5.89
C ILE A 107 4.67 -4.12 -5.83
N GLN A 108 5.21 -4.57 -6.96
CA GLN A 108 6.52 -5.21 -7.02
C GLN A 108 7.63 -4.25 -6.62
N GLN A 109 7.60 -3.01 -7.09
CA GLN A 109 8.57 -2.00 -6.69
C GLN A 109 8.42 -1.64 -5.21
N LEU A 110 7.17 -1.54 -4.71
CA LEU A 110 6.93 -1.30 -3.29
C LEU A 110 7.55 -2.40 -2.42
N PHE A 111 7.45 -3.67 -2.81
CA PHE A 111 8.05 -4.77 -2.05
C PHE A 111 9.57 -4.61 -1.93
N ILE A 112 10.23 -4.19 -2.98
CA ILE A 112 11.68 -3.95 -2.97
C ILE A 112 12.03 -2.85 -1.96
N GLU A 113 11.32 -1.72 -2.03
CA GLU A 113 11.57 -0.58 -1.16
C GLU A 113 11.19 -0.87 0.30
N ALA A 114 10.03 -1.52 0.52
CA ALA A 114 9.53 -1.86 1.84
C ALA A 114 10.37 -2.94 2.54
N GLY A 115 10.99 -3.84 1.78
CA GLY A 115 11.84 -4.91 2.32
C GLY A 115 13.04 -4.40 3.10
N ALA A 116 13.49 -3.18 2.86
CA ALA A 116 14.55 -2.53 3.64
C ALA A 116 14.09 -2.11 5.05
N LEU A 117 12.79 -1.91 5.25
CA LEU A 117 12.21 -1.34 6.47
C LEU A 117 11.35 -2.34 7.26
N TYR A 118 10.70 -3.27 6.59
CA TYR A 118 9.67 -4.14 7.17
C TYR A 118 9.86 -5.60 6.80
N ASP A 119 9.34 -6.49 7.64
CA ASP A 119 9.36 -7.95 7.40
C ASP A 119 8.09 -8.43 6.68
N ASN A 120 6.97 -7.77 6.90
CA ASN A 120 5.67 -8.15 6.35
C ASN A 120 4.85 -6.92 5.97
N ILE A 121 3.87 -7.13 5.09
CA ILE A 121 2.83 -6.17 4.74
C ILE A 121 1.48 -6.87 4.85
N SER A 122 0.47 -6.17 5.36
CA SER A 122 -0.90 -6.68 5.43
C SER A 122 -1.86 -5.89 4.54
N VAL A 123 -2.94 -6.54 4.16
CA VAL A 123 -4.06 -5.94 3.43
C VAL A 123 -5.36 -6.60 3.87
N ALA A 124 -6.46 -5.88 3.84
CA ALA A 124 -7.79 -6.44 4.04
C ALA A 124 -8.66 -6.23 2.80
N LEU A 125 -9.47 -7.23 2.50
CA LEU A 125 -10.41 -7.22 1.38
C LEU A 125 -11.73 -7.82 1.83
N VAL A 126 -12.83 -7.42 1.18
CA VAL A 126 -14.10 -8.14 1.33
C VAL A 126 -13.96 -9.57 0.79
N LEU A 127 -14.68 -10.52 1.38
CA LEU A 127 -14.49 -11.97 1.10
C LEU A 127 -14.71 -12.34 -0.37
N ASP A 128 -15.56 -11.64 -1.09
CA ASP A 128 -15.88 -11.88 -2.49
C ASP A 128 -15.15 -10.96 -3.47
N SER A 129 -14.13 -10.23 -2.99
CA SER A 129 -13.38 -9.31 -3.84
C SER A 129 -12.63 -10.03 -4.96
N PRO A 130 -12.80 -9.61 -6.22
CA PRO A 130 -12.01 -10.14 -7.32
C PRO A 130 -10.51 -9.81 -7.20
N ALA A 131 -10.14 -8.83 -6.39
CA ALA A 131 -8.74 -8.45 -6.15
C ALA A 131 -7.96 -9.49 -5.32
N ILE A 132 -8.62 -10.43 -4.66
CA ILE A 132 -7.95 -11.50 -3.89
C ILE A 132 -6.93 -12.23 -4.77
N ARG A 133 -7.30 -12.57 -6.01
CA ARG A 133 -6.38 -13.24 -6.95
C ARG A 133 -5.16 -12.40 -7.29
N PHE A 134 -5.31 -11.09 -7.39
CA PHE A 134 -4.19 -10.16 -7.60
C PHE A 134 -3.19 -10.26 -6.45
N TYR A 135 -3.67 -10.24 -5.21
CA TYR A 135 -2.80 -10.33 -4.05
C TYR A 135 -2.17 -11.72 -3.91
N GLU A 136 -2.91 -12.80 -4.16
CA GLU A 136 -2.36 -14.16 -4.17
C GLU A 136 -1.22 -14.31 -5.18
N ARG A 137 -1.38 -13.78 -6.41
CA ARG A 137 -0.33 -13.80 -7.43
C ARG A 137 0.92 -13.04 -7.01
N HIS A 138 0.79 -12.07 -6.12
CA HIS A 138 1.91 -11.29 -5.58
C HIS A 138 2.42 -11.82 -4.23
N GLY A 139 2.03 -13.04 -3.85
CA GLY A 139 2.58 -13.75 -2.71
C GLY A 139 1.91 -13.47 -1.38
N PHE A 140 0.75 -12.78 -1.37
CA PHE A 140 -0.07 -12.67 -0.17
C PHE A 140 -0.77 -14.00 0.14
N VAL A 141 -0.84 -14.32 1.41
CA VAL A 141 -1.57 -15.48 1.92
C VAL A 141 -2.57 -15.04 2.97
N THR A 142 -3.63 -15.83 3.15
CA THR A 142 -4.61 -15.57 4.21
C THR A 142 -3.92 -15.65 5.57
N TYR A 143 -4.10 -14.59 6.37
CA TYR A 143 -3.55 -14.53 7.72
C TYR A 143 -4.54 -15.05 8.75
N ASP A 144 -5.77 -14.57 8.74
CA ASP A 144 -6.80 -14.94 9.70
C ASP A 144 -8.20 -14.82 9.11
N ILE A 145 -9.00 -15.88 9.27
CA ILE A 145 -10.42 -15.92 8.91
C ILE A 145 -11.32 -15.89 10.17
N GLY A 146 -10.71 -16.04 11.38
CA GLY A 146 -11.46 -16.27 12.61
C GLY A 146 -11.89 -15.03 13.39
N SER A 147 -11.28 -13.89 13.14
CA SER A 147 -11.66 -12.65 13.81
C SER A 147 -12.73 -11.93 12.98
N LYS A 148 -13.83 -11.58 13.64
CA LYS A 148 -14.94 -10.81 13.05
C LYS A 148 -14.43 -9.40 12.70
N LYS A 149 -13.87 -9.25 11.49
CA LYS A 149 -13.40 -7.98 10.95
C LYS A 149 -14.31 -7.58 9.81
N TYR A 150 -14.71 -6.31 9.81
CA TYR A 150 -15.71 -5.77 8.90
C TYR A 150 -15.16 -4.61 8.10
N SER A 151 -15.68 -4.43 6.90
CA SER A 151 -15.39 -3.25 6.07
C SER A 151 -15.96 -1.99 6.72
N PHE A 152 -15.16 -0.92 6.75
CA PHE A 152 -15.64 0.40 7.15
C PHE A 152 -16.66 1.00 6.16
N VAL A 153 -16.69 0.50 4.94
CA VAL A 153 -17.52 1.06 3.86
C VAL A 153 -18.96 0.59 3.99
N ASP A 154 -19.18 -0.72 4.20
CA ASP A 154 -20.50 -1.34 4.15
C ASP A 154 -20.75 -2.39 5.22
N GLY A 155 -19.80 -2.62 6.12
CA GLY A 155 -19.90 -3.60 7.19
C GLY A 155 -19.81 -5.06 6.73
N SER A 156 -19.47 -5.34 5.47
CA SER A 156 -19.30 -6.71 5.00
C SER A 156 -18.09 -7.39 5.61
N ASP A 157 -18.13 -8.72 5.67
CA ASP A 157 -17.04 -9.54 6.18
C ASP A 157 -15.78 -9.37 5.33
N THR A 158 -14.63 -9.32 6.00
CA THR A 158 -13.33 -9.17 5.35
C THR A 158 -12.38 -10.31 5.66
N ILE A 159 -11.44 -10.52 4.75
CA ILE A 159 -10.27 -11.36 4.92
C ILE A 159 -9.04 -10.49 5.08
N THR A 160 -8.17 -10.83 6.02
CA THR A 160 -6.85 -10.20 6.14
C THR A 160 -5.80 -11.11 5.50
N MET A 161 -4.99 -10.53 4.63
CA MET A 161 -3.90 -11.24 3.96
C MET A 161 -2.56 -10.60 4.33
N VAL A 162 -1.50 -11.39 4.31
CA VAL A 162 -0.14 -10.97 4.64
C VAL A 162 0.85 -11.41 3.57
N LYS A 163 1.82 -10.55 3.29
CA LYS A 163 2.97 -10.82 2.44
C LYS A 163 4.24 -10.73 3.28
N LYS A 164 5.03 -11.79 3.28
CA LYS A 164 6.39 -11.77 3.81
C LYS A 164 7.30 -11.11 2.79
N LEU A 165 8.05 -10.09 3.21
CA LEU A 165 8.98 -9.37 2.35
C LEU A 165 10.33 -10.06 2.31
N GLU A 166 10.92 -10.11 1.12
CA GLU A 166 12.28 -10.56 0.93
C GLU A 166 13.23 -9.44 1.34
N LYS A 167 14.29 -9.79 2.07
CA LYS A 167 15.37 -8.87 2.37
C LYS A 167 16.29 -8.81 1.16
N ALA A 168 16.39 -7.62 0.55
CA ALA A 168 17.39 -7.39 -0.46
C ALA A 168 18.77 -7.60 0.17
N GLU A 169 19.57 -8.52 -0.37
CA GLU A 169 21.00 -8.53 -0.11
C GLU A 169 21.55 -7.19 -0.61
N VAL A 170 21.94 -6.31 0.31
CA VAL A 170 22.70 -5.13 -0.02
C VAL A 170 24.07 -5.65 -0.50
N LYS A 171 24.20 -5.94 -1.79
CA LYS A 171 25.50 -6.12 -2.41
C LYS A 171 26.22 -4.77 -2.28
N ARG A 172 27.02 -4.65 -1.23
CA ARG A 172 27.95 -3.52 -1.16
C ARG A 172 28.82 -3.59 -2.40
N PRO A 173 29.01 -2.47 -3.10
CA PRO A 173 29.94 -2.44 -4.21
C PRO A 173 31.28 -2.97 -3.72
N THR A 174 31.81 -3.99 -4.40
CA THR A 174 33.12 -4.57 -4.11
C THR A 174 34.27 -3.72 -4.68
N ASP A 175 33.99 -2.50 -5.10
CA ASP A 175 34.88 -1.57 -5.77
C ASP A 175 35.75 -0.71 -4.83
N GLY A 176 35.94 -1.16 -3.59
CA GLY A 176 36.82 -0.48 -2.63
C GLY A 176 36.23 0.71 -1.93
N TYR A 177 34.90 0.88 -1.97
CA TYR A 177 34.23 1.90 -1.16
C TYR A 177 34.30 1.50 0.32
N ASP A 178 35.22 2.12 1.07
CA ASP A 178 35.27 2.05 2.53
C ASP A 178 34.67 3.34 3.09
N PRO A 179 33.47 3.29 3.72
CA PRO A 179 32.84 4.47 4.30
C PRO A 179 33.68 5.12 5.41
N ARG A 180 34.66 4.42 5.97
CA ARG A 180 35.57 4.96 6.99
C ARG A 180 36.64 5.90 6.43
N ARG A 181 36.81 5.92 5.11
CA ARG A 181 37.81 6.75 4.41
C ARG A 181 37.52 8.27 4.51
N TRP A 182 36.35 8.64 4.95
CA TRP A 182 35.88 10.02 5.06
C TRP A 182 35.78 10.52 6.50
N MET A 183 36.22 9.73 7.47
CA MET A 183 36.13 10.05 8.90
C MET A 183 37.47 10.51 9.52
N ASP A 184 38.52 10.78 8.73
CA ASP A 184 39.80 11.36 9.15
C ASP A 184 39.86 12.85 8.86
#